data_bd490f998cc987960b1d51bac9d50a74
#
_entry.id   bd490f998cc987960b1d51bac9d50a74
#
_cell.length_a   1.000
_cell.length_b   1.000
_cell.length_c   1.000
_cell.angle_alpha   90.00
_cell.angle_beta   90.00
_cell.angle_gamma   90.00
#
_symmetry.space_group_name_H-M   'P 1'
#
loop_
_entity.id
_entity.type
_entity.pdbx_description
1 polymer ?
#
loop_
_entity_poly.entity_id
_entity_poly.type
_entity_poly.pdbx_seq_one_letter_code
_entity_poly.pdbx_strand_id
1 'polypeptide(L)'
;MSTKYIFVTGGVVSGLGKGISAASLGRLLKSRGYKVTSQKLDPYINVDPGTMSPFQHGEVYVTDDGLEADLDLGHYERFIDENLHTYSNLTTGRVYWNVINKERDGKYLGETVQVIPHITNEIKSFVIRAGEHAAADVVITEIGGTTGDIESLPFLESIRQVALEVGRKNCLFIHVTYIPYISGSQEYKSKPTQHSVKELQSYGINPDIIVARCDETIPQSVLDKISLFCNVEKRCVIQNKTLPSLYEVPFMLEEQNLADIVCEKTGLEIRKPDLSEWQQVVDNIKASTKPVNIALVGKYVALHDAYLSVSEALYHGGFENHAKVNIQWIDSEGLENANLDEVFKDTDGIILPGGFGDRGIEGMISVATYARQKQIPYLGICLGMQIAAIAFARSALGFEDANSYEFDPHSKHTIIDFMEDQSNDIRKGGTMRLGSYPCSLRADTNIWACYKKDMIDERHRHRYEFNNEYRSEFERNDMMIVGTSPDKQLVEAIEYKNHPFYIGVQYHPEFKSRPNRPHPLFVGLVKASLENRESHK
;
A
#
# COMPACT_ATOMS: atom_id res chain seq x y z
N MET A 1 12.81 -22.88 16.17
CA MET A 1 13.84 -21.84 16.40
C MET A 1 13.19 -20.71 17.15
N SER A 2 13.94 -19.89 17.92
CA SER A 2 13.39 -18.66 18.49
C SER A 2 13.25 -17.61 17.37
N THR A 3 12.14 -16.89 17.35
CA THR A 3 11.90 -15.78 16.41
C THR A 3 13.02 -14.73 16.49
N LYS A 4 13.46 -14.21 15.35
CA LYS A 4 14.45 -13.14 15.26
C LYS A 4 13.76 -11.81 14.99
N TYR A 5 14.15 -10.78 15.72
CA TYR A 5 13.58 -9.42 15.61
C TYR A 5 14.60 -8.49 14.97
N ILE A 6 14.27 -7.93 13.84
CA ILE A 6 15.11 -6.98 13.10
C ILE A 6 14.41 -5.62 13.15
N PHE A 7 15.04 -4.64 13.77
CA PHE A 7 14.52 -3.30 13.87
C PHE A 7 15.20 -2.38 12.86
N VAL A 8 14.39 -1.73 12.02
CA VAL A 8 14.85 -0.79 11.00
C VAL A 8 14.52 0.63 11.46
N THR A 9 15.55 1.39 11.81
CA THR A 9 15.44 2.80 12.19
C THR A 9 15.98 3.69 11.07
N GLY A 10 15.63 4.96 11.07
CA GLY A 10 16.14 5.90 10.07
C GLY A 10 16.56 7.23 10.66
N GLY A 11 17.46 7.90 9.99
CA GLY A 11 17.91 9.21 10.40
C GLY A 11 18.33 10.09 9.23
N VAL A 12 18.62 11.36 9.54
CA VAL A 12 18.97 12.43 8.61
C VAL A 12 17.75 13.13 8.00
N VAL A 13 16.89 12.41 7.25
CA VAL A 13 15.65 12.96 6.65
C VAL A 13 14.56 11.88 6.61
N SER A 14 13.30 12.30 6.45
CA SER A 14 12.17 11.40 6.15
C SER A 14 12.20 10.94 4.68
N GLY A 15 11.42 9.91 4.33
CA GLY A 15 11.34 9.43 2.93
C GLY A 15 12.61 8.73 2.40
N LEU A 16 13.48 8.26 3.28
CA LEU A 16 14.76 7.59 2.93
C LEU A 16 14.61 6.23 2.23
N GLY A 17 13.40 5.67 2.19
CA GLY A 17 13.20 4.30 1.71
C GLY A 17 13.55 3.24 2.75
N LYS A 18 13.30 3.52 4.05
CA LYS A 18 13.33 2.51 5.12
C LYS A 18 12.47 1.31 4.76
N GLY A 19 11.20 1.57 4.35
CA GLY A 19 10.22 0.56 3.95
C GLY A 19 10.73 -0.34 2.84
N ILE A 20 11.30 0.23 1.79
CA ILE A 20 11.86 -0.54 0.67
C ILE A 20 13.09 -1.36 1.10
N SER A 21 13.94 -0.81 1.97
CA SER A 21 15.09 -1.56 2.50
C SER A 21 14.65 -2.74 3.38
N ALA A 22 13.63 -2.52 4.23
CA ALA A 22 13.03 -3.55 5.08
C ALA A 22 12.33 -4.63 4.24
N ALA A 23 11.51 -4.23 3.27
CA ALA A 23 10.80 -5.12 2.36
C ALA A 23 11.76 -5.95 1.51
N SER A 24 12.82 -5.33 0.99
CA SER A 24 13.86 -6.03 0.22
C SER A 24 14.59 -7.07 1.06
N LEU A 25 14.97 -6.74 2.31
CA LEU A 25 15.54 -7.72 3.23
C LEU A 25 14.56 -8.85 3.50
N GLY A 26 13.27 -8.54 3.70
CA GLY A 26 12.21 -9.53 3.87
C GLY A 26 12.13 -10.50 2.69
N ARG A 27 12.19 -9.98 1.46
CA ARG A 27 12.26 -10.81 0.24
C ARG A 27 13.49 -11.72 0.22
N LEU A 28 14.66 -11.18 0.56
CA LEU A 28 15.92 -11.95 0.58
C LEU A 28 15.91 -13.06 1.62
N LEU A 29 15.31 -12.84 2.79
CA LEU A 29 15.15 -13.87 3.83
C LEU A 29 14.10 -14.91 3.43
N LYS A 30 12.97 -14.48 2.84
CA LYS A 30 11.96 -15.40 2.31
C LYS A 30 12.52 -16.29 1.20
N SER A 31 13.34 -15.75 0.30
CA SER A 31 13.99 -16.52 -0.77
C SER A 31 14.95 -17.60 -0.25
N ARG A 32 15.38 -17.49 1.02
CA ARG A 32 16.16 -18.49 1.77
C ARG A 32 15.28 -19.50 2.52
N GLY A 33 13.95 -19.42 2.37
CA GLY A 33 13.00 -20.33 3.00
C GLY A 33 12.66 -19.99 4.45
N TYR A 34 12.89 -18.74 4.91
CA TYR A 34 12.42 -18.27 6.21
C TYR A 34 10.99 -17.73 6.11
N LYS A 35 10.19 -17.96 7.15
CA LYS A 35 8.91 -17.28 7.33
C LYS A 35 9.16 -15.87 7.88
N VAL A 36 8.82 -14.87 7.08
CA VAL A 36 9.06 -13.46 7.41
C VAL A 36 7.74 -12.73 7.55
N THR A 37 7.59 -11.92 8.59
CA THR A 37 6.51 -10.93 8.70
C THR A 37 7.09 -9.55 8.94
N SER A 38 6.36 -8.52 8.57
CA SER A 38 6.78 -7.12 8.74
C SER A 38 5.80 -6.32 9.57
N GLN A 39 6.34 -5.32 10.27
CA GLN A 39 5.59 -4.36 11.06
C GLN A 39 6.04 -2.94 10.79
N LYS A 40 5.09 -2.00 10.93
CA LYS A 40 5.32 -0.56 10.96
C LYS A 40 4.88 0.02 12.29
N LEU A 41 5.74 0.77 12.96
CA LEU A 41 5.42 1.54 14.16
C LEU A 41 5.43 3.02 13.82
N ASP A 42 4.26 3.66 13.84
CA ASP A 42 4.08 5.04 13.40
C ASP A 42 3.94 6.00 14.58
N PRO A 43 4.76 7.08 14.64
CA PRO A 43 4.83 7.95 15.81
C PRO A 43 3.69 8.98 15.90
N TYR A 44 2.76 9.04 14.96
CA TYR A 44 1.65 9.99 15.02
C TYR A 44 0.56 9.59 16.04
N ILE A 45 -0.23 10.59 16.49
CA ILE A 45 -1.25 10.44 17.56
C ILE A 45 -2.61 9.94 17.03
N ASN A 46 -2.81 9.84 15.73
CA ASN A 46 -4.01 9.21 15.19
C ASN A 46 -4.09 7.74 15.62
N VAL A 47 -5.28 7.26 15.96
CA VAL A 47 -5.48 5.85 16.36
C VAL A 47 -5.18 4.91 15.19
N ASP A 48 -5.58 5.31 14.01
CA ASP A 48 -5.30 4.69 12.72
C ASP A 48 -5.28 5.77 11.61
N PRO A 49 -4.81 5.47 10.40
CA PRO A 49 -4.81 6.43 9.29
C PRO A 49 -6.18 6.61 8.62
N GLY A 50 -7.21 5.85 8.99
CA GLY A 50 -8.51 5.81 8.30
C GLY A 50 -9.23 7.16 8.19
N THR A 51 -8.97 8.09 9.12
CA THR A 51 -9.55 9.44 9.11
C THR A 51 -8.57 10.52 8.62
N MET A 52 -7.35 10.14 8.24
CA MET A 52 -6.34 11.09 7.77
C MET A 52 -6.60 11.52 6.33
N SER A 53 -6.20 12.74 6.00
CA SER A 53 -6.30 13.25 4.63
C SER A 53 -5.29 12.54 3.72
N PRO A 54 -5.71 11.98 2.57
CA PRO A 54 -4.78 11.39 1.60
C PRO A 54 -3.74 12.38 1.06
N PHE A 55 -4.02 13.68 1.09
CA PHE A 55 -3.06 14.72 0.71
C PHE A 55 -1.89 14.89 1.68
N GLN A 56 -2.04 14.41 2.93
CA GLN A 56 -0.98 14.55 3.94
C GLN A 56 -0.28 13.22 4.23
N HIS A 57 -1.02 12.11 4.12
CA HIS A 57 -0.54 10.80 4.57
C HIS A 57 -0.31 9.80 3.42
N GLY A 58 -0.85 10.07 2.23
CA GLY A 58 -0.92 9.10 1.15
C GLY A 58 -2.12 8.16 1.29
N GLU A 59 -2.07 7.01 0.62
CA GLU A 59 -3.16 6.04 0.67
C GLU A 59 -3.31 5.40 2.05
N VAL A 60 -4.53 5.03 2.38
CA VAL A 60 -4.83 4.15 3.52
C VAL A 60 -4.87 2.71 3.01
N TYR A 61 -3.88 1.92 3.41
CA TYR A 61 -3.80 0.52 3.03
C TYR A 61 -4.71 -0.33 3.92
N VAL A 62 -5.36 -1.36 3.35
CA VAL A 62 -6.25 -2.25 4.11
C VAL A 62 -5.78 -3.69 3.99
N THR A 63 -5.64 -4.38 5.13
CA THR A 63 -5.28 -5.80 5.21
C THR A 63 -6.50 -6.71 5.07
N ASP A 64 -6.28 -8.02 4.92
CA ASP A 64 -7.37 -9.00 4.81
C ASP A 64 -8.27 -9.03 6.06
N ASP A 65 -7.72 -8.79 7.25
CA ASP A 65 -8.45 -8.75 8.52
C ASP A 65 -9.01 -7.36 8.89
N GLY A 66 -8.98 -6.40 7.95
CA GLY A 66 -9.65 -5.11 8.08
C GLY A 66 -8.84 -4.04 8.82
N LEU A 67 -7.54 -4.20 9.00
CA LEU A 67 -6.69 -3.14 9.53
C LEU A 67 -6.55 -2.02 8.49
N GLU A 68 -6.92 -0.79 8.86
CA GLU A 68 -6.49 0.42 8.16
C GLU A 68 -5.08 0.79 8.60
N ALA A 69 -4.15 0.92 7.65
CA ALA A 69 -2.73 1.00 7.92
C ALA A 69 -2.00 1.99 7.01
N ASP A 70 -0.76 2.27 7.36
CA ASP A 70 0.17 3.05 6.55
C ASP A 70 0.48 2.36 5.21
N LEU A 71 0.77 3.17 4.18
CA LEU A 71 1.07 2.72 2.81
C LEU A 71 2.31 1.79 2.72
N ASP A 72 3.23 1.87 3.67
CA ASP A 72 4.41 1.01 3.71
C ASP A 72 4.05 -0.49 3.83
N LEU A 73 2.88 -0.82 4.41
CA LEU A 73 2.41 -2.21 4.44
C LEU A 73 2.21 -2.77 3.03
N GLY A 74 1.78 -1.93 2.09
CA GLY A 74 1.70 -2.28 0.67
C GLY A 74 3.08 -2.67 0.10
N HIS A 75 4.14 -1.94 0.44
CA HIS A 75 5.49 -2.31 0.04
C HIS A 75 5.92 -3.66 0.62
N TYR A 76 5.65 -3.90 1.92
CA TYR A 76 6.01 -5.18 2.54
C TYR A 76 5.28 -6.34 1.88
N GLU A 77 3.96 -6.25 1.67
CA GLU A 77 3.19 -7.28 0.99
C GLU A 77 3.64 -7.51 -0.46
N ARG A 78 3.94 -6.44 -1.21
CA ARG A 78 4.42 -6.55 -2.61
C ARG A 78 5.78 -7.23 -2.72
N PHE A 79 6.70 -6.96 -1.81
CA PHE A 79 8.06 -7.54 -1.85
C PHE A 79 8.12 -8.92 -1.22
N ILE A 80 7.52 -9.10 -0.04
CA ILE A 80 7.61 -10.36 0.70
C ILE A 80 6.62 -11.40 0.15
N ASP A 81 5.52 -10.95 -0.51
CA ASP A 81 4.41 -11.76 -0.98
C ASP A 81 3.79 -12.61 0.15
N GLU A 82 3.52 -11.93 1.26
CA GLU A 82 2.78 -12.44 2.42
C GLU A 82 1.72 -11.43 2.80
N ASN A 83 0.51 -11.89 3.13
CA ASN A 83 -0.53 -11.00 3.61
C ASN A 83 -0.24 -10.60 5.06
N LEU A 84 -0.31 -9.31 5.31
CA LEU A 84 -0.14 -8.74 6.64
C LEU A 84 -1.49 -8.67 7.38
N HIS A 85 -1.45 -8.35 8.67
CA HIS A 85 -2.60 -8.45 9.56
C HIS A 85 -2.55 -7.39 10.68
N THR A 86 -3.52 -7.42 11.58
CA THR A 86 -3.73 -6.43 12.65
C THR A 86 -2.49 -6.13 13.51
N TYR A 87 -1.54 -7.07 13.61
CA TYR A 87 -0.27 -6.85 14.32
C TYR A 87 0.83 -6.25 13.44
N SER A 88 0.52 -5.84 12.23
CA SER A 88 1.53 -5.30 11.30
C SER A 88 1.64 -3.78 11.31
N ASN A 89 0.69 -3.05 11.92
CA ASN A 89 0.79 -1.60 12.08
C ASN A 89 0.31 -1.16 13.47
N LEU A 90 1.11 -0.32 14.13
CA LEU A 90 0.82 0.26 15.43
C LEU A 90 1.16 1.74 15.44
N THR A 91 0.19 2.58 15.80
CA THR A 91 0.39 4.02 15.98
C THR A 91 0.58 4.38 17.45
N THR A 92 1.24 5.50 17.72
CA THR A 92 1.30 6.07 19.07
C THR A 92 -0.10 6.27 19.66
N GLY A 93 -1.04 6.79 18.87
CA GLY A 93 -2.42 7.00 19.31
C GLY A 93 -3.08 5.72 19.78
N ARG A 94 -2.95 4.62 19.02
CA ARG A 94 -3.49 3.31 19.40
C ARG A 94 -2.86 2.77 20.70
N VAL A 95 -1.55 2.94 20.88
CA VAL A 95 -0.86 2.55 22.11
C VAL A 95 -1.44 3.28 23.32
N TYR A 96 -1.51 4.61 23.26
CA TYR A 96 -2.05 5.41 24.36
C TYR A 96 -3.53 5.13 24.60
N TRP A 97 -4.32 4.99 23.54
CA TRP A 97 -5.73 4.60 23.65
C TRP A 97 -5.91 3.28 24.41
N ASN A 98 -5.13 2.27 24.07
CA ASN A 98 -5.19 0.97 24.75
C ASN A 98 -4.79 1.08 26.22
N VAL A 99 -3.72 1.80 26.54
CA VAL A 99 -3.23 1.96 27.92
C VAL A 99 -4.22 2.79 28.76
N ILE A 100 -4.78 3.86 28.22
CA ILE A 100 -5.78 4.69 28.90
C ILE A 100 -7.06 3.88 29.18
N ASN A 101 -7.55 3.11 28.20
CA ASN A 101 -8.71 2.24 28.42
C ASN A 101 -8.43 1.18 29.52
N LYS A 102 -7.26 0.53 29.50
CA LYS A 102 -6.85 -0.41 30.55
C LYS A 102 -6.80 0.25 31.93
N GLU A 103 -6.35 1.51 32.00
CA GLU A 103 -6.36 2.30 33.25
C GLU A 103 -7.80 2.52 33.72
N ARG A 104 -8.69 3.00 32.83
CA ARG A 104 -10.11 3.24 33.17
C ARG A 104 -10.84 1.95 33.56
N ASP A 105 -10.47 0.81 32.99
CA ASP A 105 -10.98 -0.52 33.36
C ASP A 105 -10.38 -1.07 34.67
N GLY A 106 -9.49 -0.32 35.36
CA GLY A 106 -8.86 -0.73 36.60
C GLY A 106 -7.82 -1.84 36.45
N LYS A 107 -7.30 -2.09 35.25
CA LYS A 107 -6.34 -3.19 34.98
C LYS A 107 -4.99 -2.99 35.67
N TYR A 108 -4.66 -1.78 36.08
CA TYR A 108 -3.40 -1.44 36.76
C TYR A 108 -3.55 -1.37 38.30
N LEU A 109 -4.71 -1.75 38.85
CA LEU A 109 -4.95 -1.91 40.29
C LEU A 109 -4.56 -0.68 41.15
N GLY A 110 -4.65 0.53 40.57
CA GLY A 110 -4.32 1.79 41.28
C GLY A 110 -2.85 2.21 41.17
N GLU A 111 -2.02 1.50 40.39
CA GLU A 111 -0.65 1.93 40.12
C GLU A 111 -0.62 3.25 39.32
N THR A 112 0.45 4.02 39.51
CA THR A 112 0.71 5.18 38.68
C THR A 112 1.14 4.76 37.27
N VAL A 113 0.30 5.01 36.26
CA VAL A 113 0.57 4.66 34.87
C VAL A 113 1.57 5.65 34.26
N GLN A 114 2.69 5.14 33.72
CA GLN A 114 3.81 5.91 33.19
C GLN A 114 4.20 5.42 31.78
N VAL A 115 5.01 6.20 31.05
CA VAL A 115 5.55 5.77 29.74
C VAL A 115 6.35 4.47 29.91
N ILE A 116 7.25 4.43 30.91
CA ILE A 116 7.94 3.21 31.33
C ILE A 116 7.36 2.81 32.69
N PRO A 117 6.80 1.59 32.86
CA PRO A 117 6.81 0.48 31.91
C PRO A 117 5.53 0.34 31.04
N HIS A 118 4.45 1.11 31.26
CA HIS A 118 3.12 0.76 30.75
C HIS A 118 3.00 0.94 29.23
N ILE A 119 3.42 2.10 28.68
CA ILE A 119 3.44 2.35 27.23
C ILE A 119 4.46 1.42 26.55
N THR A 120 5.67 1.31 27.11
CA THR A 120 6.70 0.42 26.54
C THR A 120 6.28 -1.05 26.57
N ASN A 121 5.60 -1.53 27.60
CA ASN A 121 5.08 -2.90 27.66
C ASN A 121 4.00 -3.17 26.61
N GLU A 122 3.12 -2.19 26.35
CA GLU A 122 2.12 -2.30 25.28
C GLU A 122 2.78 -2.45 23.92
N ILE A 123 3.77 -1.60 23.61
CA ILE A 123 4.54 -1.66 22.36
C ILE A 123 5.29 -2.98 22.24
N LYS A 124 6.02 -3.40 23.27
CA LYS A 124 6.76 -4.68 23.29
C LYS A 124 5.85 -5.88 23.05
N SER A 125 4.70 -5.90 23.75
CA SER A 125 3.70 -6.95 23.58
C SER A 125 3.23 -7.04 22.12
N PHE A 126 3.02 -5.89 21.47
CA PHE A 126 2.60 -5.84 20.07
C PHE A 126 3.68 -6.40 19.14
N VAL A 127 4.95 -6.01 19.33
CA VAL A 127 6.09 -6.51 18.55
C VAL A 127 6.22 -8.02 18.66
N ILE A 128 6.12 -8.58 19.87
CA ILE A 128 6.27 -10.01 20.11
C ILE A 128 5.10 -10.80 19.51
N ARG A 129 3.87 -10.31 19.69
CA ARG A 129 2.65 -10.96 19.15
C ARG A 129 2.63 -11.08 17.64
N ALA A 130 3.25 -10.17 16.90
CA ALA A 130 3.33 -10.29 15.45
C ALA A 130 4.09 -11.55 15.03
N GLY A 131 5.21 -11.83 15.70
CA GLY A 131 5.97 -13.06 15.45
C GLY A 131 5.21 -14.32 15.82
N GLU A 132 4.50 -14.30 16.96
CA GLU A 132 3.68 -15.42 17.42
C GLU A 132 2.49 -15.68 16.49
N HIS A 133 1.75 -14.62 16.13
CA HIS A 133 0.56 -14.72 15.27
C HIS A 133 0.91 -15.25 13.86
N ALA A 134 1.98 -14.74 13.27
CA ALA A 134 2.46 -15.19 11.97
C ALA A 134 3.23 -16.53 12.02
N ALA A 135 3.53 -17.07 13.21
CA ALA A 135 4.47 -18.16 13.42
C ALA A 135 5.79 -17.94 12.64
N ALA A 136 6.29 -16.69 12.71
CA ALA A 136 7.40 -16.21 11.88
C ALA A 136 8.77 -16.61 12.46
N ASP A 137 9.72 -16.96 11.59
CA ASP A 137 11.13 -17.11 11.94
C ASP A 137 11.78 -15.74 12.16
N VAL A 138 11.33 -14.74 11.38
CA VAL A 138 11.85 -13.37 11.41
C VAL A 138 10.73 -12.35 11.39
N VAL A 139 10.79 -11.38 12.31
CA VAL A 139 9.96 -10.17 12.33
C VAL A 139 10.82 -8.98 11.97
N ILE A 140 10.46 -8.25 10.92
CA ILE A 140 11.11 -7.01 10.54
C ILE A 140 10.21 -5.85 10.93
N THR A 141 10.65 -5.04 11.88
CA THR A 141 9.88 -3.91 12.42
C THR A 141 10.52 -2.59 12.00
N GLU A 142 9.83 -1.83 11.17
CA GLU A 142 10.25 -0.47 10.81
C GLU A 142 9.74 0.54 11.83
N ILE A 143 10.64 1.40 12.30
CA ILE A 143 10.31 2.52 13.17
C ILE A 143 10.07 3.76 12.31
N GLY A 144 8.84 4.26 12.34
CA GLY A 144 8.45 5.51 11.67
C GLY A 144 9.15 6.73 12.26
N GLY A 145 9.16 7.83 11.50
CA GLY A 145 9.84 9.06 11.86
C GLY A 145 11.36 9.00 11.68
N THR A 146 12.04 9.99 12.23
CA THR A 146 13.49 10.17 12.16
C THR A 146 14.08 10.02 13.56
N THR A 147 15.22 9.36 13.69
CA THR A 147 15.92 9.28 14.98
C THR A 147 16.26 10.68 15.48
N GLY A 148 15.82 11.00 16.69
CA GLY A 148 15.88 12.34 17.27
C GLY A 148 14.50 13.01 17.41
N ASP A 149 13.47 12.53 16.71
CA ASP A 149 12.11 13.03 16.85
C ASP A 149 11.53 12.60 18.21
N ILE A 150 10.92 13.54 18.92
CA ILE A 150 10.32 13.29 20.25
C ILE A 150 9.26 12.18 20.19
N GLU A 151 8.49 12.18 19.12
CA GLU A 151 7.39 11.25 18.90
C GLU A 151 7.85 9.80 18.82
N SER A 152 9.08 9.54 18.36
CA SER A 152 9.63 8.20 18.18
C SER A 152 10.25 7.61 19.45
N LEU A 153 10.48 8.41 20.50
CA LEU A 153 11.18 7.98 21.72
C LEU A 153 10.55 6.75 22.41
N PRO A 154 9.23 6.65 22.59
CA PRO A 154 8.63 5.46 23.21
C PRO A 154 8.89 4.18 22.41
N PHE A 155 8.92 4.27 21.06
CA PHE A 155 9.23 3.14 20.21
C PHE A 155 10.71 2.75 20.31
N LEU A 156 11.64 3.71 20.26
CA LEU A 156 13.08 3.47 20.40
C LEU A 156 13.39 2.82 21.75
N GLU A 157 12.82 3.33 22.84
CA GLU A 157 12.97 2.72 24.17
C GLU A 157 12.40 1.30 24.22
N SER A 158 11.25 1.06 23.59
CA SER A 158 10.61 -0.26 23.57
C SER A 158 11.44 -1.29 22.81
N ILE A 159 11.98 -0.97 21.62
CA ILE A 159 12.81 -1.91 20.85
C ILE A 159 14.14 -2.19 21.55
N ARG A 160 14.70 -1.20 22.27
CA ARG A 160 15.86 -1.41 23.14
C ARG A 160 15.53 -2.44 24.26
N GLN A 161 14.36 -2.32 24.88
CA GLN A 161 13.90 -3.27 25.91
C GLN A 161 13.61 -4.65 25.32
N VAL A 162 13.00 -4.75 24.12
CA VAL A 162 12.80 -6.05 23.43
C VAL A 162 14.15 -6.75 23.25
N ALA A 163 15.19 -6.02 22.82
CA ALA A 163 16.52 -6.63 22.64
C ALA A 163 17.12 -7.18 23.95
N LEU A 164 16.80 -6.58 25.11
CA LEU A 164 17.20 -7.12 26.42
C LEU A 164 16.40 -8.38 26.79
N GLU A 165 15.10 -8.38 26.50
CA GLU A 165 14.19 -9.48 26.88
C GLU A 165 14.41 -10.73 26.00
N VAL A 166 14.51 -10.57 24.67
CA VAL A 166 14.72 -11.70 23.75
C VAL A 166 16.18 -12.13 23.65
N GLY A 167 17.09 -11.29 24.12
CA GLY A 167 18.54 -11.47 24.06
C GLY A 167 19.15 -11.02 22.71
N ARG A 168 20.34 -10.43 22.79
CA ARG A 168 21.03 -9.82 21.61
C ARG A 168 21.25 -10.77 20.41
N LYS A 169 21.32 -12.08 20.63
CA LYS A 169 21.40 -13.09 19.57
C LYS A 169 20.12 -13.25 18.77
N ASN A 170 19.00 -12.73 19.29
CA ASN A 170 17.69 -12.80 18.64
C ASN A 170 17.22 -11.43 18.14
N CYS A 171 18.07 -10.41 18.23
CA CYS A 171 17.74 -9.04 17.89
C CYS A 171 18.85 -8.37 17.10
N LEU A 172 18.50 -7.63 16.04
CA LEU A 172 19.43 -6.91 15.17
C LEU A 172 18.88 -5.53 14.86
N PHE A 173 19.75 -4.52 14.86
CA PHE A 173 19.40 -3.15 14.52
C PHE A 173 20.04 -2.72 13.20
N ILE A 174 19.19 -2.31 12.25
CA ILE A 174 19.60 -1.71 10.98
C ILE A 174 19.26 -0.22 11.03
N HIS A 175 20.23 0.62 10.69
CA HIS A 175 20.01 2.06 10.63
C HIS A 175 20.18 2.57 9.21
N VAL A 176 19.09 3.09 8.63
CA VAL A 176 19.08 3.65 7.27
C VAL A 176 19.40 5.14 7.37
N THR A 177 20.38 5.61 6.62
CA THR A 177 20.81 7.01 6.61
C THR A 177 21.02 7.52 5.19
N TYR A 178 20.97 8.83 5.00
CA TYR A 178 21.26 9.46 3.72
C TYR A 178 22.68 10.01 3.66
N ILE A 179 23.37 9.76 2.55
CA ILE A 179 24.71 10.28 2.26
C ILE A 179 24.59 11.34 1.18
N PRO A 180 24.47 12.62 1.54
CA PRO A 180 24.29 13.67 0.56
C PRO A 180 25.58 13.90 -0.26
N TYR A 181 25.40 14.10 -1.56
CA TYR A 181 26.41 14.63 -2.46
C TYR A 181 26.31 16.15 -2.51
N ILE A 182 27.41 16.86 -2.23
CA ILE A 182 27.45 18.30 -2.31
C ILE A 182 28.09 18.72 -3.62
N SER A 183 27.28 19.19 -4.56
CA SER A 183 27.73 19.59 -5.89
C SER A 183 28.82 20.66 -5.90
N GLY A 184 28.75 21.62 -4.99
CA GLY A 184 29.75 22.69 -4.89
C GLY A 184 31.15 22.22 -4.48
N SER A 185 31.27 21.19 -3.64
CA SER A 185 32.55 20.60 -3.25
C SER A 185 32.85 19.26 -3.97
N GLN A 186 31.93 18.80 -4.80
CA GLN A 186 32.00 17.53 -5.55
C GLN A 186 32.35 16.32 -4.68
N GLU A 187 31.74 16.23 -3.49
CA GLU A 187 32.03 15.16 -2.55
C GLU A 187 30.82 14.67 -1.77
N TYR A 188 30.85 13.42 -1.35
CA TYR A 188 29.89 12.83 -0.43
C TYR A 188 30.19 13.19 1.02
N LYS A 189 29.16 13.52 1.81
CA LYS A 189 29.29 13.91 3.22
C LYS A 189 28.80 12.82 4.16
N SER A 190 29.69 12.20 4.92
CA SER A 190 29.37 11.19 5.94
C SER A 190 28.95 11.78 7.30
N LYS A 191 29.08 13.09 7.51
CA LYS A 191 28.76 13.75 8.81
C LYS A 191 27.30 13.58 9.24
N PRO A 192 26.28 13.73 8.36
CA PRO A 192 24.89 13.53 8.76
C PRO A 192 24.64 12.11 9.32
N THR A 193 25.19 11.08 8.65
CA THR A 193 25.13 9.69 9.14
C THR A 193 25.79 9.53 10.51
N GLN A 194 26.99 10.10 10.71
CA GLN A 194 27.69 10.03 11.99
C GLN A 194 26.90 10.67 13.13
N HIS A 195 26.20 11.79 12.87
CA HIS A 195 25.35 12.44 13.86
C HIS A 195 24.12 11.60 14.15
N SER A 196 23.45 11.08 13.14
CA SER A 196 22.27 10.26 13.31
C SER A 196 22.56 8.97 14.09
N VAL A 197 23.69 8.30 13.82
CA VAL A 197 24.13 7.13 14.59
C VAL A 197 24.45 7.49 16.04
N LYS A 198 25.11 8.64 16.30
CA LYS A 198 25.36 9.09 17.67
C LYS A 198 24.06 9.37 18.44
N GLU A 199 23.07 9.94 17.78
CA GLU A 199 21.77 10.17 18.38
C GLU A 199 21.12 8.84 18.75
N LEU A 200 21.10 7.85 17.85
CA LEU A 200 20.58 6.51 18.13
C LEU A 200 21.32 5.84 19.29
N GLN A 201 22.65 6.00 19.35
CA GLN A 201 23.47 5.50 20.44
C GLN A 201 23.17 6.15 21.78
N SER A 202 22.76 7.42 21.80
CA SER A 202 22.36 8.14 23.03
C SER A 202 21.12 7.50 23.70
N TYR A 203 20.29 6.80 22.92
CA TYR A 203 19.15 6.00 23.40
C TYR A 203 19.55 4.56 23.78
N GLY A 204 20.85 4.23 23.77
CA GLY A 204 21.36 2.90 24.11
C GLY A 204 21.21 1.86 22.98
N ILE A 205 21.01 2.28 21.74
CA ILE A 205 20.89 1.41 20.57
C ILE A 205 22.13 1.56 19.70
N ASN A 206 22.90 0.49 19.56
CA ASN A 206 24.02 0.43 18.63
C ASN A 206 23.55 -0.27 17.35
N PRO A 207 23.66 0.35 16.16
CA PRO A 207 23.32 -0.30 14.92
C PRO A 207 24.32 -1.43 14.63
N ASP A 208 23.81 -2.58 14.20
CA ASP A 208 24.61 -3.72 13.73
C ASP A 208 24.96 -3.56 12.24
N ILE A 209 24.08 -2.90 11.49
CA ILE A 209 24.21 -2.64 10.05
C ILE A 209 23.78 -1.19 9.77
N ILE A 210 24.51 -0.52 8.90
CA ILE A 210 24.14 0.79 8.36
C ILE A 210 23.81 0.62 6.88
N VAL A 211 22.61 1.05 6.48
CA VAL A 211 22.22 1.14 5.07
C VAL A 211 22.40 2.60 4.63
N ALA A 212 23.41 2.81 3.81
CA ALA A 212 23.82 4.12 3.30
C ALA A 212 23.06 4.44 2.01
N ARG A 213 21.94 5.17 2.12
CA ARG A 213 21.11 5.60 1.00
C ARG A 213 21.80 6.74 0.27
N CYS A 214 21.82 6.68 -1.06
CA CYS A 214 22.46 7.67 -1.93
C CYS A 214 21.82 7.64 -3.32
N ASP A 215 22.07 8.69 -4.12
CA ASP A 215 21.57 8.73 -5.49
C ASP A 215 22.50 7.98 -6.46
N GLU A 216 23.82 8.10 -6.23
CA GLU A 216 24.86 7.49 -7.06
C GLU A 216 25.81 6.64 -6.21
N THR A 217 26.72 5.94 -6.84
CA THR A 217 27.71 5.08 -6.16
C THR A 217 28.65 5.89 -5.26
N ILE A 218 28.70 5.52 -3.98
CA ILE A 218 29.55 6.15 -2.97
C ILE A 218 30.98 5.56 -3.06
N PRO A 219 32.05 6.38 -3.02
CA PRO A 219 33.42 5.89 -2.94
C PRO A 219 33.65 5.05 -1.67
N GLN A 220 34.43 3.95 -1.80
CA GLN A 220 34.73 3.04 -0.69
C GLN A 220 35.33 3.75 0.52
N SER A 221 36.16 4.78 0.29
CA SER A 221 36.76 5.58 1.36
C SER A 221 35.75 6.29 2.26
N VAL A 222 34.56 6.63 1.72
CA VAL A 222 33.46 7.24 2.49
C VAL A 222 32.75 6.17 3.32
N LEU A 223 32.53 4.98 2.76
CA LEU A 223 31.95 3.83 3.49
C LEU A 223 32.89 3.39 4.62
N ASP A 224 34.20 3.30 4.36
CA ASP A 224 35.21 2.99 5.38
C ASP A 224 35.22 4.03 6.52
N LYS A 225 35.06 5.30 6.19
CA LYS A 225 34.93 6.37 7.17
C LYS A 225 33.66 6.22 8.02
N ILE A 226 32.52 5.85 7.42
CA ILE A 226 31.26 5.59 8.16
C ILE A 226 31.49 4.42 9.12
N SER A 227 32.06 3.32 8.65
CA SER A 227 32.40 2.14 9.48
C SER A 227 33.21 2.54 10.72
N LEU A 228 34.28 3.30 10.53
CA LEU A 228 35.15 3.72 11.62
C LEU A 228 34.45 4.64 12.64
N PHE A 229 33.74 5.67 12.16
CA PHE A 229 33.14 6.68 13.03
C PHE A 229 31.84 6.21 13.69
N CYS A 230 31.15 5.23 13.11
CA CYS A 230 29.93 4.67 13.65
C CYS A 230 30.14 3.36 14.41
N ASN A 231 31.37 2.87 14.51
CA ASN A 231 31.73 1.63 15.18
C ASN A 231 30.97 0.40 14.66
N VAL A 232 30.91 0.26 13.33
CA VAL A 232 30.26 -0.84 12.62
C VAL A 232 31.30 -1.50 11.71
N GLU A 233 31.27 -2.83 11.58
CA GLU A 233 32.16 -3.54 10.67
C GLU A 233 32.04 -3.02 9.23
N LYS A 234 33.15 -2.96 8.48
CA LYS A 234 33.15 -2.46 7.09
C LYS A 234 32.12 -3.15 6.20
N ARG A 235 31.99 -4.47 6.31
CA ARG A 235 31.03 -5.28 5.56
C ARG A 235 29.58 -5.02 5.94
N CYS A 236 29.34 -4.38 7.09
CA CYS A 236 28.01 -4.02 7.59
C CYS A 236 27.60 -2.59 7.22
N VAL A 237 28.38 -1.88 6.40
CA VAL A 237 28.00 -0.62 5.79
C VAL A 237 27.56 -0.90 4.35
N ILE A 238 26.26 -1.03 4.16
CA ILE A 238 25.63 -1.46 2.90
C ILE A 238 25.20 -0.23 2.11
N GLN A 239 25.63 -0.11 0.87
CA GLN A 239 25.21 0.95 -0.01
C GLN A 239 23.85 0.64 -0.63
N ASN A 240 22.92 1.58 -0.57
CA ASN A 240 21.63 1.50 -1.24
C ASN A 240 21.43 2.73 -2.15
N LYS A 241 21.83 2.59 -3.42
CA LYS A 241 21.69 3.65 -4.43
C LYS A 241 20.31 3.65 -5.11
N THR A 242 19.95 4.78 -5.68
CA THR A 242 18.74 4.88 -6.52
C THR A 242 18.88 3.98 -7.76
N LEU A 243 17.86 3.16 -8.01
CA LEU A 243 17.79 2.26 -9.17
C LEU A 243 16.61 2.63 -10.06
N PRO A 244 16.62 2.27 -11.34
CA PRO A 244 15.53 2.52 -12.27
C PRO A 244 14.21 1.87 -11.84
N SER A 245 14.28 0.72 -11.17
CA SER A 245 13.13 0.03 -10.60
C SER A 245 13.41 -0.36 -9.13
N LEU A 246 12.43 -0.14 -8.26
CA LEU A 246 12.50 -0.57 -6.87
C LEU A 246 12.64 -2.09 -6.75
N TYR A 247 12.14 -2.85 -7.71
CA TYR A 247 12.22 -4.31 -7.74
C TYR A 247 13.63 -4.86 -8.04
N GLU A 248 14.58 -4.01 -8.42
CA GLU A 248 16.00 -4.37 -8.54
C GLU A 248 16.76 -4.24 -7.20
N VAL A 249 16.20 -3.53 -6.20
CA VAL A 249 16.86 -3.30 -4.90
C VAL A 249 17.25 -4.60 -4.18
N PRO A 250 16.43 -5.68 -4.14
CA PRO A 250 16.86 -6.92 -3.52
C PRO A 250 18.15 -7.49 -4.10
N PHE A 251 18.34 -7.43 -5.41
CA PHE A 251 19.59 -7.92 -6.04
C PHE A 251 20.82 -7.10 -5.63
N MET A 252 20.68 -5.76 -5.63
CA MET A 252 21.76 -4.87 -5.19
C MET A 252 22.17 -5.13 -3.72
N LEU A 253 21.22 -5.42 -2.86
CA LEU A 253 21.47 -5.73 -1.45
C LEU A 253 22.04 -7.15 -1.28
N GLU A 254 21.63 -8.11 -2.12
CA GLU A 254 22.16 -9.47 -2.14
C GLU A 254 23.62 -9.51 -2.59
N GLU A 255 23.99 -8.73 -3.62
CA GLU A 255 25.38 -8.59 -4.08
C GLU A 255 26.32 -8.11 -2.98
N GLN A 256 25.80 -7.40 -1.99
CA GLN A 256 26.55 -6.93 -0.81
C GLN A 256 26.40 -7.88 0.39
N ASN A 257 25.82 -9.07 0.21
CA ASN A 257 25.62 -10.10 1.22
C ASN A 257 24.79 -9.66 2.44
N LEU A 258 23.85 -8.70 2.27
CA LEU A 258 23.08 -8.17 3.40
C LEU A 258 22.35 -9.29 4.17
N ALA A 259 21.67 -10.20 3.47
CA ALA A 259 20.91 -11.26 4.12
C ALA A 259 21.81 -12.29 4.81
N ASP A 260 22.98 -12.60 4.26
CA ASP A 260 23.96 -13.50 4.89
C ASP A 260 24.54 -12.88 6.18
N ILE A 261 24.84 -11.57 6.16
CA ILE A 261 25.27 -10.82 7.35
C ILE A 261 24.19 -10.85 8.43
N VAL A 262 22.92 -10.66 8.04
CA VAL A 262 21.77 -10.76 8.97
C VAL A 262 21.66 -12.16 9.56
N CYS A 263 21.74 -13.21 8.74
CA CYS A 263 21.72 -14.60 9.21
C CYS A 263 22.86 -14.88 10.20
N GLU A 264 24.08 -14.49 9.86
CA GLU A 264 25.25 -14.66 10.74
C GLU A 264 25.07 -13.96 12.09
N LYS A 265 24.69 -12.68 12.08
CA LYS A 265 24.53 -11.89 13.31
C LYS A 265 23.37 -12.37 14.21
N THR A 266 22.34 -12.96 13.63
CA THR A 266 21.17 -13.48 14.36
C THR A 266 21.28 -14.99 14.65
N GLY A 267 22.31 -15.66 14.17
CA GLY A 267 22.50 -17.11 14.31
C GLY A 267 21.50 -17.93 13.50
N LEU A 268 20.95 -17.38 12.44
CA LEU A 268 20.20 -18.13 11.43
C LEU A 268 21.19 -18.88 10.52
N GLU A 269 20.77 -20.00 9.98
CA GLU A 269 21.54 -20.75 8.99
C GLU A 269 21.66 -19.93 7.69
N ILE A 270 22.88 -19.81 7.15
CA ILE A 270 23.06 -19.20 5.83
C ILE A 270 22.62 -20.21 4.76
N ARG A 271 21.55 -19.89 4.04
CA ARG A 271 21.00 -20.70 2.97
C ARG A 271 21.12 -19.97 1.64
N LYS A 272 21.29 -20.73 0.56
CA LYS A 272 21.29 -20.14 -0.78
C LYS A 272 19.91 -19.59 -1.12
N PRO A 273 19.81 -18.31 -1.59
CA PRO A 273 18.51 -17.75 -1.98
C PRO A 273 18.02 -18.36 -3.30
N ASP A 274 16.72 -18.56 -3.40
CA ASP A 274 16.03 -18.75 -4.67
C ASP A 274 15.35 -17.45 -5.08
N LEU A 275 15.96 -16.72 -5.99
CA LEU A 275 15.47 -15.47 -6.55
C LEU A 275 14.94 -15.61 -7.98
N SER A 276 14.72 -16.84 -8.46
CA SER A 276 14.32 -17.11 -9.85
C SER A 276 13.00 -16.42 -10.21
N GLU A 277 12.00 -16.51 -9.35
CA GLU A 277 10.71 -15.82 -9.52
C GLU A 277 10.88 -14.29 -9.54
N TRP A 278 11.72 -13.75 -8.65
CA TRP A 278 11.97 -12.31 -8.58
C TRP A 278 12.80 -11.81 -9.78
N GLN A 279 13.71 -12.65 -10.31
CA GLN A 279 14.42 -12.37 -11.54
C GLN A 279 13.45 -12.26 -12.73
N GLN A 280 12.44 -13.14 -12.80
CA GLN A 280 11.42 -13.05 -13.86
C GLN A 280 10.65 -11.72 -13.79
N VAL A 281 10.34 -11.20 -12.59
CA VAL A 281 9.75 -9.86 -12.44
C VAL A 281 10.63 -8.78 -13.08
N VAL A 282 11.93 -8.77 -12.75
CA VAL A 282 12.87 -7.79 -13.29
C VAL A 282 13.02 -7.95 -14.82
N ASP A 283 13.04 -9.17 -15.32
CA ASP A 283 13.12 -9.45 -16.75
C ASP A 283 11.85 -8.96 -17.48
N ASN A 284 10.66 -9.16 -16.90
CA ASN A 284 9.40 -8.64 -17.43
C ASN A 284 9.38 -7.10 -17.46
N ILE A 285 9.90 -6.45 -16.40
CA ILE A 285 10.06 -4.99 -16.37
C ILE A 285 10.92 -4.51 -17.53
N LYS A 286 12.07 -5.15 -17.76
CA LYS A 286 12.99 -4.80 -18.85
C LYS A 286 12.39 -5.09 -20.25
N ALA A 287 11.56 -6.11 -20.36
CA ALA A 287 10.85 -6.45 -21.59
C ALA A 287 9.63 -5.56 -21.87
N SER A 288 9.19 -4.77 -20.89
CA SER A 288 8.02 -3.89 -21.01
C SER A 288 8.33 -2.64 -21.84
N THR A 289 8.14 -2.73 -23.15
CA THR A 289 8.54 -1.68 -24.12
C THR A 289 7.37 -1.08 -24.88
N LYS A 290 6.23 -1.78 -25.00
CA LYS A 290 5.05 -1.28 -25.73
C LYS A 290 4.37 -0.17 -24.90
N PRO A 291 4.33 1.09 -25.38
CA PRO A 291 3.73 2.16 -24.60
C PRO A 291 2.20 2.02 -24.57
N VAL A 292 1.62 2.26 -23.40
CA VAL A 292 0.17 2.37 -23.19
C VAL A 292 -0.10 3.50 -22.20
N ASN A 293 -1.04 4.37 -22.54
CA ASN A 293 -1.40 5.54 -21.75
C ASN A 293 -2.70 5.27 -20.99
N ILE A 294 -2.63 5.25 -19.65
CA ILE A 294 -3.79 5.07 -18.78
C ILE A 294 -4.06 6.37 -18.04
N ALA A 295 -5.23 6.95 -18.24
CA ALA A 295 -5.67 8.09 -17.46
C ALA A 295 -6.18 7.63 -16.08
N LEU A 296 -5.50 8.05 -15.03
CA LEU A 296 -5.97 7.93 -13.65
C LEU A 296 -6.68 9.24 -13.30
N VAL A 297 -8.01 9.20 -13.25
CA VAL A 297 -8.84 10.37 -12.97
C VAL A 297 -9.34 10.28 -11.54
N GLY A 298 -8.86 11.17 -10.69
CA GLY A 298 -9.15 11.08 -9.26
C GLY A 298 -9.11 12.42 -8.54
N LYS A 299 -9.48 12.39 -7.26
CA LYS A 299 -9.57 13.56 -6.39
C LYS A 299 -8.23 13.98 -5.77
N TYR A 300 -7.28 13.05 -5.65
CA TYR A 300 -6.05 13.22 -4.86
C TYR A 300 -4.78 13.17 -5.71
N VAL A 301 -4.89 13.43 -7.01
CA VAL A 301 -3.79 13.31 -7.98
C VAL A 301 -2.61 14.25 -7.74
N ALA A 302 -2.81 15.31 -6.95
CA ALA A 302 -1.72 16.22 -6.57
C ALA A 302 -0.66 15.53 -5.67
N LEU A 303 -1.02 14.46 -4.96
CA LEU A 303 -0.10 13.61 -4.22
C LEU A 303 -0.20 12.18 -4.78
N HIS A 304 0.78 11.74 -5.54
CA HIS A 304 0.75 10.41 -6.19
C HIS A 304 0.67 9.26 -5.18
N ASP A 305 1.25 9.43 -3.99
CA ASP A 305 1.19 8.43 -2.90
C ASP A 305 -0.25 8.15 -2.41
N ALA A 306 -1.22 9.03 -2.70
CA ALA A 306 -2.63 8.78 -2.42
C ALA A 306 -3.23 7.63 -3.25
N TYR A 307 -2.58 7.28 -4.35
CA TYR A 307 -2.97 6.19 -5.25
C TYR A 307 -1.80 5.24 -5.54
N LEU A 308 -0.89 5.06 -4.57
CA LEU A 308 0.32 4.26 -4.73
C LEU A 308 0.00 2.82 -5.14
N SER A 309 -0.91 2.14 -4.45
CA SER A 309 -1.26 0.75 -4.79
C SER A 309 -1.96 0.64 -6.15
N VAL A 310 -2.74 1.64 -6.57
CA VAL A 310 -3.35 1.70 -7.91
C VAL A 310 -2.27 1.82 -8.99
N SER A 311 -1.31 2.73 -8.81
CA SER A 311 -0.22 2.92 -9.75
C SER A 311 0.69 1.69 -9.85
N GLU A 312 1.04 1.09 -8.71
CA GLU A 312 1.82 -0.16 -8.68
C GLU A 312 1.06 -1.31 -9.38
N ALA A 313 -0.25 -1.45 -9.11
CA ALA A 313 -1.06 -2.48 -9.76
C ALA A 313 -1.16 -2.28 -11.29
N LEU A 314 -1.22 -1.03 -11.78
CA LEU A 314 -1.13 -0.71 -13.21
C LEU A 314 0.23 -1.12 -13.79
N TYR A 315 1.33 -0.84 -13.09
CA TYR A 315 2.67 -1.27 -13.52
C TYR A 315 2.78 -2.79 -13.54
N HIS A 316 2.26 -3.49 -12.52
CA HIS A 316 2.24 -4.97 -12.50
C HIS A 316 1.46 -5.54 -13.70
N GLY A 317 0.28 -4.97 -14.02
CA GLY A 317 -0.47 -5.32 -15.22
C GLY A 317 0.31 -5.05 -16.51
N GLY A 318 1.11 -3.98 -16.50
CA GLY A 318 2.04 -3.65 -17.57
C GLY A 318 3.14 -4.71 -17.74
N PHE A 319 3.76 -5.16 -16.66
CA PHE A 319 4.82 -6.19 -16.70
C PHE A 319 4.32 -7.50 -17.31
N GLU A 320 3.12 -7.92 -16.95
CA GLU A 320 2.49 -9.14 -17.48
C GLU A 320 2.18 -9.03 -18.97
N ASN A 321 1.80 -7.84 -19.46
CA ASN A 321 1.49 -7.57 -20.87
C ASN A 321 2.72 -7.09 -21.67
N HIS A 322 3.92 -7.05 -21.09
CA HIS A 322 5.12 -6.44 -21.66
C HIS A 322 4.90 -5.00 -22.16
N ALA A 323 4.05 -4.27 -21.42
CA ALA A 323 3.67 -2.90 -21.71
C ALA A 323 4.35 -1.90 -20.77
N LYS A 324 4.82 -0.80 -21.33
CA LYS A 324 5.27 0.37 -20.59
C LYS A 324 4.07 1.27 -20.31
N VAL A 325 3.51 1.15 -19.12
CA VAL A 325 2.38 1.97 -18.69
C VAL A 325 2.84 3.38 -18.40
N ASN A 326 2.21 4.36 -19.04
CA ASN A 326 2.34 5.78 -18.76
C ASN A 326 1.05 6.25 -18.09
N ILE A 327 1.11 6.61 -16.81
CA ILE A 327 -0.06 7.10 -16.06
C ILE A 327 -0.21 8.60 -16.32
N GLN A 328 -1.38 8.99 -16.86
CA GLN A 328 -1.80 10.39 -16.99
C GLN A 328 -2.61 10.75 -15.74
N TRP A 329 -2.04 11.55 -14.85
CA TRP A 329 -2.67 11.99 -13.62
C TRP A 329 -3.59 13.16 -13.89
N ILE A 330 -4.91 12.96 -13.76
CA ILE A 330 -5.93 13.96 -14.12
C ILE A 330 -6.80 14.25 -12.91
N ASP A 331 -6.86 15.53 -12.48
CA ASP A 331 -7.82 15.93 -11.45
C ASP A 331 -9.24 15.87 -12.01
N SER A 332 -10.14 15.28 -11.23
CA SER A 332 -11.54 15.13 -11.62
C SER A 332 -12.33 16.46 -11.58
N GLU A 333 -11.84 17.46 -10.85
CA GLU A 333 -12.50 18.74 -10.67
C GLU A 333 -12.50 19.55 -11.98
N GLY A 334 -13.68 20.01 -12.40
CA GLY A 334 -13.83 20.83 -13.62
C GLY A 334 -13.99 20.05 -14.93
N LEU A 335 -13.88 18.73 -14.91
CA LEU A 335 -14.02 17.90 -16.11
C LEU A 335 -15.45 17.87 -16.67
N GLU A 336 -16.47 18.18 -15.85
CA GLU A 336 -17.86 18.32 -16.29
C GLU A 336 -18.07 19.45 -17.32
N ASN A 337 -17.15 20.42 -17.33
CA ASN A 337 -17.17 21.56 -18.25
C ASN A 337 -16.07 21.50 -19.33
N ALA A 338 -15.23 20.46 -19.30
CA ALA A 338 -14.09 20.33 -20.21
C ALA A 338 -14.46 19.67 -21.53
N ASN A 339 -13.64 19.93 -22.57
CA ASN A 339 -13.70 19.15 -23.80
C ASN A 339 -13.00 17.79 -23.59
N LEU A 340 -13.75 16.76 -23.26
CA LEU A 340 -13.20 15.43 -22.95
C LEU A 340 -12.50 14.79 -24.17
N ASP A 341 -12.91 15.08 -25.40
CA ASP A 341 -12.23 14.59 -26.60
C ASP A 341 -10.78 15.14 -26.69
N GLU A 342 -10.54 16.36 -26.20
CA GLU A 342 -9.19 16.92 -26.16
C GLU A 342 -8.39 16.41 -24.96
N VAL A 343 -9.03 16.29 -23.78
CA VAL A 343 -8.40 15.79 -22.54
C VAL A 343 -7.89 14.36 -22.74
N PHE A 344 -8.68 13.50 -23.36
CA PHE A 344 -8.39 12.07 -23.50
C PHE A 344 -7.90 11.64 -24.90
N LYS A 345 -7.50 12.58 -25.76
CA LYS A 345 -7.08 12.29 -27.13
C LYS A 345 -5.95 11.26 -27.27
N ASP A 346 -5.05 11.22 -26.28
CA ASP A 346 -3.90 10.31 -26.26
C ASP A 346 -4.06 9.20 -25.21
N THR A 347 -5.29 8.94 -24.75
CA THR A 347 -5.60 7.98 -23.68
C THR A 347 -6.07 6.66 -24.27
N ASP A 348 -5.46 5.56 -23.84
CA ASP A 348 -5.80 4.22 -24.31
C ASP A 348 -6.78 3.49 -23.35
N GLY A 349 -6.79 3.88 -22.07
CA GLY A 349 -7.68 3.35 -21.04
C GLY A 349 -7.85 4.32 -19.87
N ILE A 350 -8.91 4.18 -19.11
CA ILE A 350 -9.27 5.06 -17.99
C ILE A 350 -9.47 4.25 -16.72
N ILE A 351 -8.94 4.74 -15.60
CA ILE A 351 -9.21 4.20 -14.27
C ILE A 351 -9.73 5.32 -13.35
N LEU A 352 -10.85 5.04 -12.68
CA LEU A 352 -11.39 5.88 -11.61
C LEU A 352 -11.17 5.16 -10.28
N PRO A 353 -10.24 5.64 -9.44
CA PRO A 353 -9.93 5.03 -8.15
C PRO A 353 -10.96 5.36 -7.07
N GLY A 354 -10.78 4.77 -5.89
CA GLY A 354 -11.53 5.07 -4.69
C GLY A 354 -11.35 6.51 -4.19
N GLY A 355 -12.28 6.96 -3.35
CA GLY A 355 -12.25 8.28 -2.73
C GLY A 355 -13.50 8.54 -1.89
N PHE A 356 -13.52 9.63 -1.13
CA PHE A 356 -14.63 10.06 -0.28
C PHE A 356 -14.97 11.53 -0.51
N GLY A 357 -16.22 11.90 -0.17
CA GLY A 357 -16.73 13.27 -0.28
C GLY A 357 -17.16 13.66 -1.70
N ASP A 358 -17.68 14.86 -1.85
CA ASP A 358 -18.40 15.36 -3.03
C ASP A 358 -17.53 16.09 -4.08
N ARG A 359 -16.28 16.46 -3.74
CA ARG A 359 -15.38 17.19 -4.64
C ARG A 359 -15.12 16.40 -5.93
N GLY A 360 -15.28 17.02 -7.10
CA GLY A 360 -14.95 16.46 -8.42
C GLY A 360 -15.83 15.29 -8.89
N ILE A 361 -16.97 15.03 -8.23
CA ILE A 361 -17.89 13.92 -8.56
C ILE A 361 -18.50 14.10 -9.94
N GLU A 362 -18.97 15.30 -10.29
CA GLU A 362 -19.62 15.55 -11.60
C GLU A 362 -18.62 15.36 -12.76
N GLY A 363 -17.37 15.74 -12.55
CA GLY A 363 -16.29 15.45 -13.50
C GLY A 363 -16.07 13.94 -13.68
N MET A 364 -16.05 13.17 -12.57
CA MET A 364 -15.91 11.70 -12.65
C MET A 364 -17.11 11.06 -13.37
N ILE A 365 -18.35 11.54 -13.12
CA ILE A 365 -19.56 11.06 -13.80
C ILE A 365 -19.47 11.34 -15.32
N SER A 366 -19.01 12.53 -15.69
CA SER A 366 -18.80 12.90 -17.10
C SER A 366 -17.78 11.98 -17.77
N VAL A 367 -16.67 11.67 -17.09
CA VAL A 367 -15.62 10.75 -17.57
C VAL A 367 -16.13 9.31 -17.71
N ALA A 368 -16.86 8.79 -16.74
CA ALA A 368 -17.43 7.44 -16.80
C ALA A 368 -18.45 7.32 -17.95
N THR A 369 -19.26 8.36 -18.17
CA THR A 369 -20.19 8.44 -19.33
C THR A 369 -19.41 8.47 -20.65
N TYR A 370 -18.37 9.29 -20.73
CA TYR A 370 -17.52 9.42 -21.90
C TYR A 370 -16.83 8.10 -22.25
N ALA A 371 -16.20 7.44 -21.27
CA ALA A 371 -15.54 6.16 -21.47
C ALA A 371 -16.49 5.10 -22.04
N ARG A 372 -17.73 5.02 -21.51
CA ARG A 372 -18.75 4.10 -21.99
C ARG A 372 -19.18 4.41 -23.42
N GLN A 373 -19.43 5.68 -23.75
CA GLN A 373 -19.91 6.10 -25.08
C GLN A 373 -18.85 5.99 -26.15
N LYS A 374 -17.58 6.25 -25.81
CA LYS A 374 -16.44 6.20 -26.73
C LYS A 374 -15.78 4.81 -26.79
N GLN A 375 -16.30 3.85 -26.07
CA GLN A 375 -15.74 2.48 -26.01
C GLN A 375 -14.29 2.43 -25.52
N ILE A 376 -13.89 3.36 -24.64
CA ILE A 376 -12.56 3.39 -24.04
C ILE A 376 -12.52 2.44 -22.84
N PRO A 377 -11.58 1.48 -22.75
CA PRO A 377 -11.43 0.60 -21.60
C PRO A 377 -11.47 1.34 -20.28
N TYR A 378 -12.31 0.87 -19.35
CA TYR A 378 -12.60 1.54 -18.09
C TYR A 378 -12.57 0.56 -16.91
N LEU A 379 -11.90 0.95 -15.83
CA LEU A 379 -11.97 0.27 -14.54
C LEU A 379 -12.34 1.28 -13.44
N GLY A 380 -13.48 1.06 -12.81
CA GLY A 380 -13.94 1.84 -11.64
C GLY A 380 -13.72 1.06 -10.36
N ILE A 381 -12.97 1.62 -9.40
CA ILE A 381 -12.66 1.00 -8.11
C ILE A 381 -13.43 1.72 -7.00
N CYS A 382 -14.19 1.01 -6.19
CA CYS A 382 -14.94 1.52 -5.04
C CYS A 382 -15.84 2.71 -5.46
N LEU A 383 -15.43 3.94 -5.16
CA LEU A 383 -16.11 5.15 -5.67
C LEU A 383 -16.25 5.12 -7.19
N GLY A 384 -15.24 4.64 -7.92
CA GLY A 384 -15.27 4.57 -9.39
C GLY A 384 -16.38 3.65 -9.92
N MET A 385 -16.72 2.55 -9.22
CA MET A 385 -17.90 1.74 -9.54
C MET A 385 -19.19 2.50 -9.26
N GLN A 386 -19.29 3.17 -8.12
CA GLN A 386 -20.46 3.96 -7.73
C GLN A 386 -20.72 5.07 -8.75
N ILE A 387 -19.67 5.76 -9.19
CA ILE A 387 -19.73 6.76 -10.26
C ILE A 387 -20.20 6.17 -11.58
N ALA A 388 -19.71 4.98 -11.97
CA ALA A 388 -20.16 4.30 -13.18
C ALA A 388 -21.66 3.96 -13.13
N ALA A 389 -22.17 3.55 -11.96
CA ALA A 389 -23.58 3.29 -11.75
C ALA A 389 -24.42 4.57 -11.86
N ILE A 390 -24.02 5.66 -11.22
CA ILE A 390 -24.70 6.97 -11.30
C ILE A 390 -24.68 7.50 -12.75
N ALA A 391 -23.52 7.45 -13.40
CA ALA A 391 -23.35 7.88 -14.80
C ALA A 391 -24.26 7.10 -15.75
N PHE A 392 -24.40 5.79 -15.53
CA PHE A 392 -25.31 4.96 -16.30
C PHE A 392 -26.77 5.32 -16.04
N ALA A 393 -27.17 5.48 -14.79
CA ALA A 393 -28.53 5.87 -14.41
C ALA A 393 -28.95 7.20 -15.05
N ARG A 394 -28.07 8.20 -15.04
CA ARG A 394 -28.33 9.50 -15.66
C ARG A 394 -28.40 9.43 -17.18
N SER A 395 -27.40 8.81 -17.81
CA SER A 395 -27.20 8.89 -19.26
C SER A 395 -27.92 7.80 -20.08
N ALA A 396 -28.30 6.68 -19.48
CA ALA A 396 -28.95 5.56 -20.16
C ALA A 396 -30.37 5.29 -19.66
N LEU A 397 -30.66 5.50 -18.36
CA LEU A 397 -32.00 5.28 -17.80
C LEU A 397 -32.83 6.57 -17.74
N GLY A 398 -32.23 7.75 -17.93
CA GLY A 398 -32.89 9.04 -17.91
C GLY A 398 -33.23 9.53 -16.48
N PHE A 399 -32.60 9.00 -15.46
CA PHE A 399 -32.75 9.48 -14.09
C PHE A 399 -31.81 10.66 -13.84
N GLU A 400 -32.15 11.83 -14.33
CA GLU A 400 -31.28 13.02 -14.34
C GLU A 400 -30.75 13.42 -12.97
N ASP A 401 -31.50 13.16 -11.90
CA ASP A 401 -31.18 13.43 -10.50
C ASP A 401 -30.49 12.24 -9.79
N ALA A 402 -30.19 11.13 -10.49
CA ALA A 402 -29.55 9.97 -9.90
C ALA A 402 -28.26 10.34 -9.19
N ASN A 403 -28.10 9.88 -7.92
CA ASN A 403 -26.95 10.24 -7.12
C ASN A 403 -26.63 9.17 -6.05
N SER A 404 -25.59 9.43 -5.27
CA SER A 404 -25.29 8.73 -4.02
C SER A 404 -25.91 9.51 -2.85
N TYR A 405 -26.37 8.80 -1.84
CA TYR A 405 -26.79 9.39 -0.57
C TYR A 405 -25.66 10.20 0.10
N GLU A 406 -24.40 9.83 -0.14
CA GLU A 406 -23.23 10.55 0.35
C GLU A 406 -23.18 11.99 -0.18
N PHE A 407 -23.55 12.20 -1.46
CA PHE A 407 -23.38 13.49 -2.14
C PHE A 407 -24.66 14.31 -2.15
N ASP A 408 -25.82 13.66 -2.31
CA ASP A 408 -27.13 14.29 -2.27
C ASP A 408 -28.17 13.38 -1.57
N PRO A 409 -28.38 13.57 -0.25
CA PRO A 409 -29.37 12.81 0.51
C PRO A 409 -30.83 13.06 0.08
N HIS A 410 -31.07 14.06 -0.76
CA HIS A 410 -32.41 14.45 -1.21
C HIS A 410 -32.73 13.99 -2.64
N SER A 411 -31.79 13.32 -3.32
CA SER A 411 -32.04 12.74 -4.63
C SER A 411 -33.22 11.76 -4.60
N LYS A 412 -34.07 11.80 -5.61
CA LYS A 412 -35.20 10.86 -5.75
C LYS A 412 -34.73 9.47 -6.20
N HIS A 413 -33.59 9.42 -6.92
CA HIS A 413 -33.01 8.20 -7.44
C HIS A 413 -31.67 7.96 -6.75
N THR A 414 -31.71 7.49 -5.50
CA THR A 414 -30.52 7.15 -4.72
C THR A 414 -29.96 5.79 -5.20
N ILE A 415 -29.10 5.84 -6.21
CA ILE A 415 -28.49 4.63 -6.82
C ILE A 415 -27.49 3.98 -5.88
N ILE A 416 -26.81 4.80 -5.08
CA ILE A 416 -25.84 4.38 -4.07
C ILE A 416 -26.35 4.83 -2.71
N ASP A 417 -26.56 3.89 -1.79
CA ASP A 417 -27.16 4.13 -0.48
C ASP A 417 -26.32 3.57 0.66
N PHE A 418 -26.71 3.82 1.89
CA PHE A 418 -26.07 3.20 3.06
C PHE A 418 -26.20 1.69 3.03
N MET A 419 -25.19 1.02 3.56
CA MET A 419 -25.33 -0.37 4.01
C MET A 419 -26.37 -0.42 5.15
N GLU A 420 -27.13 -1.52 5.24
CA GLU A 420 -28.26 -1.64 6.20
C GLU A 420 -27.88 -1.33 7.67
N ASP A 421 -26.63 -1.64 8.06
CA ASP A 421 -26.11 -1.43 9.41
C ASP A 421 -25.40 -0.08 9.62
N GLN A 422 -25.48 0.85 8.66
CA GLN A 422 -24.81 2.15 8.71
C GLN A 422 -25.79 3.30 8.85
N SER A 423 -25.39 4.35 9.56
CA SER A 423 -26.15 5.62 9.67
C SER A 423 -25.21 6.81 9.85
N ASN A 424 -25.71 8.03 9.61
CA ASN A 424 -24.95 9.26 9.84
C ASN A 424 -24.58 9.51 11.30
N ASP A 425 -25.24 8.84 12.25
CA ASP A 425 -25.03 9.01 13.70
C ASP A 425 -23.89 8.18 14.25
N ILE A 426 -23.26 7.30 13.42
CA ILE A 426 -22.15 6.46 13.83
C ILE A 426 -20.83 7.24 13.73
N ARG A 427 -19.92 7.04 14.68
CA ARG A 427 -18.56 7.62 14.62
C ARG A 427 -17.87 7.19 13.32
N LYS A 428 -17.26 8.16 12.60
CA LYS A 428 -16.69 7.91 11.26
C LYS A 428 -15.52 6.91 11.21
N GLY A 429 -14.79 6.74 12.30
CA GLY A 429 -13.66 5.80 12.34
C GLY A 429 -14.10 4.39 12.72
N GLY A 430 -13.63 3.36 11.98
CA GLY A 430 -13.84 1.94 12.28
C GLY A 430 -15.26 1.42 12.03
N THR A 431 -16.06 2.10 11.20
CA THR A 431 -17.48 1.75 10.93
C THR A 431 -17.76 1.36 9.48
N MET A 432 -16.73 1.30 8.63
CA MET A 432 -16.83 0.85 7.25
C MET A 432 -16.79 -0.68 7.15
N ARG A 433 -17.21 -1.20 6.01
CA ARG A 433 -16.92 -2.58 5.62
C ARG A 433 -15.44 -2.65 5.26
N LEU A 434 -14.66 -3.31 6.11
CA LEU A 434 -13.19 -3.35 6.06
C LEU A 434 -12.68 -4.78 5.99
N GLY A 435 -11.68 -5.02 5.14
CA GLY A 435 -11.03 -6.31 5.02
C GLY A 435 -11.51 -7.16 3.86
N SER A 436 -11.14 -8.43 3.86
CA SER A 436 -11.41 -9.37 2.77
C SER A 436 -12.79 -10.01 2.91
N TYR A 437 -13.58 -9.95 1.83
CA TYR A 437 -14.90 -10.58 1.76
C TYR A 437 -15.04 -11.38 0.47
N PRO A 438 -15.81 -12.49 0.50
CA PRO A 438 -16.06 -13.31 -0.67
C PRO A 438 -17.02 -12.62 -1.64
N CYS A 439 -16.73 -12.75 -2.94
CA CYS A 439 -17.58 -12.31 -4.04
C CYS A 439 -17.79 -13.44 -5.05
N SER A 440 -19.06 -13.70 -5.36
CA SER A 440 -19.47 -14.65 -6.41
C SER A 440 -19.49 -13.95 -7.75
N LEU A 441 -18.77 -14.47 -8.74
CA LEU A 441 -18.70 -13.92 -10.09
C LEU A 441 -19.63 -14.66 -11.05
N ARG A 442 -20.26 -13.89 -11.96
CA ARG A 442 -21.08 -14.42 -13.04
C ARG A 442 -20.20 -14.93 -14.17
N ALA A 443 -20.39 -16.19 -14.56
CA ALA A 443 -19.72 -16.78 -15.71
C ALA A 443 -20.04 -16.05 -17.02
N ASP A 444 -19.19 -16.22 -18.03
CA ASP A 444 -19.34 -15.65 -19.38
C ASP A 444 -19.35 -14.10 -19.40
N THR A 445 -18.57 -13.48 -18.52
CA THR A 445 -18.36 -12.04 -18.43
C THR A 445 -16.87 -11.69 -18.52
N ASN A 446 -16.52 -10.43 -18.84
CA ASN A 446 -15.10 -10.00 -18.91
C ASN A 446 -14.43 -10.12 -17.55
N ILE A 447 -15.12 -9.77 -16.45
CA ILE A 447 -14.57 -9.91 -15.12
C ILE A 447 -14.25 -11.38 -14.81
N TRP A 448 -15.16 -12.31 -15.14
CA TRP A 448 -14.91 -13.74 -14.96
C TRP A 448 -13.74 -14.24 -15.82
N ALA A 449 -13.66 -13.76 -17.08
CA ALA A 449 -12.55 -14.08 -17.97
C ALA A 449 -11.18 -13.62 -17.43
N CYS A 450 -11.14 -12.53 -16.67
CA CYS A 450 -9.94 -12.07 -15.97
C CYS A 450 -9.56 -13.02 -14.82
N TYR A 451 -10.48 -13.32 -13.91
CA TYR A 451 -10.20 -14.14 -12.72
C TYR A 451 -10.16 -15.65 -12.99
N LYS A 452 -10.98 -16.13 -13.92
CA LYS A 452 -11.20 -17.58 -14.21
C LYS A 452 -11.59 -18.36 -12.95
N LYS A 453 -12.42 -17.76 -12.11
CA LYS A 453 -12.92 -18.31 -10.85
C LYS A 453 -14.35 -17.85 -10.64
N ASP A 454 -15.18 -18.71 -10.03
CA ASP A 454 -16.57 -18.39 -9.70
C ASP A 454 -16.70 -17.67 -8.35
N MET A 455 -15.71 -17.86 -7.48
CA MET A 455 -15.62 -17.23 -6.16
C MET A 455 -14.24 -16.62 -5.97
N ILE A 456 -14.21 -15.39 -5.51
CA ILE A 456 -13.00 -14.63 -5.18
C ILE A 456 -13.13 -13.99 -3.80
N ASP A 457 -12.00 -13.65 -3.19
CA ASP A 457 -11.95 -12.89 -1.95
C ASP A 457 -11.20 -11.59 -2.21
N GLU A 458 -11.84 -10.45 -1.92
CA GLU A 458 -11.27 -9.12 -2.19
C GLU A 458 -11.42 -8.18 -1.00
N ARG A 459 -10.51 -7.19 -0.89
CA ARG A 459 -10.48 -6.23 0.22
C ARG A 459 -11.42 -5.07 -0.03
N HIS A 460 -12.18 -4.71 1.00
CA HIS A 460 -13.17 -3.62 0.98
C HIS A 460 -12.77 -2.49 1.92
N ARG A 461 -13.18 -1.27 1.54
CA ARG A 461 -13.10 -0.06 2.35
C ARG A 461 -14.20 0.91 1.93
N HIS A 462 -15.45 0.64 2.31
CA HIS A 462 -16.59 1.49 1.94
C HIS A 462 -17.71 1.46 2.97
N ARG A 463 -18.58 2.49 2.91
CA ARG A 463 -19.77 2.65 3.74
C ARG A 463 -21.05 2.59 2.92
N TYR A 464 -20.98 3.00 1.68
CA TYR A 464 -22.09 3.06 0.74
C TYR A 464 -21.98 1.95 -0.27
N GLU A 465 -23.12 1.51 -0.79
CA GLU A 465 -23.22 0.41 -1.74
C GLU A 465 -24.34 0.63 -2.76
N PHE A 466 -24.37 -0.21 -3.79
CA PHE A 466 -25.41 -0.18 -4.82
C PHE A 466 -26.78 -0.52 -4.24
N ASN A 467 -27.79 0.33 -4.52
CA ASN A 467 -29.17 0.13 -4.10
C ASN A 467 -29.86 -0.94 -4.95
N ASN A 468 -30.21 -2.06 -4.34
CA ASN A 468 -30.81 -3.22 -4.98
C ASN A 468 -32.15 -2.96 -5.68
N GLU A 469 -32.89 -1.88 -5.33
CA GLU A 469 -34.13 -1.50 -5.99
C GLU A 469 -33.92 -1.24 -7.49
N TYR A 470 -32.74 -0.75 -7.89
CA TYR A 470 -32.41 -0.44 -9.28
C TYR A 470 -31.81 -1.62 -10.07
N ARG A 471 -31.51 -2.74 -9.41
CA ARG A 471 -30.82 -3.90 -10.03
C ARG A 471 -31.48 -4.37 -11.31
N SER A 472 -32.82 -4.59 -11.28
CA SER A 472 -33.58 -5.07 -12.44
C SER A 472 -33.59 -4.08 -13.59
N GLU A 473 -33.57 -2.77 -13.29
CA GLU A 473 -33.55 -1.71 -14.30
C GLU A 473 -32.18 -1.65 -15.00
N PHE A 474 -31.11 -1.79 -14.26
CA PHE A 474 -29.74 -1.86 -14.79
C PHE A 474 -29.55 -3.05 -15.73
N GLU A 475 -29.95 -4.26 -15.30
CA GLU A 475 -29.78 -5.48 -16.10
C GLU A 475 -30.62 -5.46 -17.40
N ARG A 476 -31.81 -4.86 -17.41
CA ARG A 476 -32.63 -4.70 -18.63
C ARG A 476 -32.00 -3.77 -19.66
N ASN A 477 -31.14 -2.86 -19.22
CA ASN A 477 -30.51 -1.84 -20.05
C ASN A 477 -29.00 -2.08 -20.25
N ASP A 478 -28.57 -3.37 -20.24
CA ASP A 478 -27.21 -3.81 -20.56
C ASP A 478 -26.11 -3.48 -19.53
N MET A 479 -26.46 -2.95 -18.35
CA MET A 479 -25.54 -2.90 -17.23
C MET A 479 -25.72 -4.14 -16.37
N MET A 480 -24.86 -5.10 -16.54
CA MET A 480 -24.94 -6.41 -15.89
C MET A 480 -24.41 -6.34 -14.45
N ILE A 481 -25.09 -7.00 -13.52
CA ILE A 481 -24.56 -7.32 -12.21
C ILE A 481 -23.72 -8.61 -12.37
N VAL A 482 -22.41 -8.48 -12.23
CA VAL A 482 -21.47 -9.55 -12.53
C VAL A 482 -20.71 -10.08 -11.31
N GLY A 483 -20.81 -9.38 -10.17
CA GLY A 483 -20.30 -9.82 -8.88
C GLY A 483 -21.28 -9.50 -7.76
N THR A 484 -21.46 -10.46 -6.83
CA THR A 484 -22.32 -10.29 -5.66
C THR A 484 -21.71 -10.96 -4.44
N SER A 485 -22.12 -10.52 -3.22
CA SER A 485 -21.92 -11.32 -2.01
C SER A 485 -22.53 -12.72 -2.17
N PRO A 486 -22.06 -13.75 -1.45
CA PRO A 486 -22.58 -15.13 -1.59
C PRO A 486 -24.09 -15.26 -1.32
N ASP A 487 -24.64 -14.44 -0.44
CA ASP A 487 -26.08 -14.34 -0.14
C ASP A 487 -26.85 -13.52 -1.17
N LYS A 488 -26.15 -12.93 -2.14
CA LYS A 488 -26.67 -12.05 -3.21
C LYS A 488 -27.31 -10.75 -2.75
N GLN A 489 -27.05 -10.33 -1.50
CA GLN A 489 -27.60 -9.08 -0.96
C GLN A 489 -26.81 -7.86 -1.45
N LEU A 490 -25.49 -7.97 -1.61
CA LEU A 490 -24.61 -6.87 -2.01
C LEU A 490 -24.16 -7.01 -3.47
N VAL A 491 -24.19 -5.89 -4.20
CA VAL A 491 -23.60 -5.80 -5.55
C VAL A 491 -22.15 -5.41 -5.43
N GLU A 492 -21.25 -6.33 -5.80
CA GLU A 492 -19.81 -6.19 -5.67
C GLU A 492 -19.12 -5.78 -6.99
N ALA A 493 -19.77 -6.07 -8.13
CA ALA A 493 -19.24 -5.70 -9.43
C ALA A 493 -20.33 -5.52 -10.48
N ILE A 494 -20.11 -4.54 -11.37
CA ILE A 494 -20.94 -4.25 -12.54
C ILE A 494 -20.10 -4.29 -13.80
N GLU A 495 -20.71 -4.64 -14.94
CA GLU A 495 -20.06 -4.67 -16.25
C GLU A 495 -21.05 -4.20 -17.33
N TYR A 496 -20.61 -3.30 -18.23
CA TYR A 496 -21.44 -2.87 -19.35
C TYR A 496 -21.27 -3.84 -20.53
N LYS A 497 -22.37 -4.44 -20.93
CA LYS A 497 -22.44 -5.42 -22.02
C LYS A 497 -22.00 -4.77 -23.35
N ASN A 498 -21.37 -5.53 -24.22
CA ASN A 498 -20.92 -5.07 -25.54
C ASN A 498 -19.89 -3.92 -25.49
N HIS A 499 -19.17 -3.76 -24.39
CA HIS A 499 -18.02 -2.88 -24.28
C HIS A 499 -16.73 -3.70 -24.22
N PRO A 500 -15.63 -3.27 -24.84
CA PRO A 500 -14.35 -3.99 -24.79
C PRO A 500 -13.90 -4.32 -23.35
N PHE A 501 -14.00 -3.34 -22.46
CA PHE A 501 -13.70 -3.49 -21.04
C PHE A 501 -14.32 -2.32 -20.27
N TYR A 502 -15.48 -2.50 -19.65
CA TYR A 502 -16.11 -1.50 -18.79
C TYR A 502 -16.59 -2.18 -17.51
N ILE A 503 -15.73 -2.17 -16.50
CA ILE A 503 -15.92 -2.89 -15.25
C ILE A 503 -15.85 -1.92 -14.08
N GLY A 504 -16.82 -2.01 -13.18
CA GLY A 504 -16.79 -1.36 -11.87
C GLY A 504 -16.78 -2.39 -10.76
N VAL A 505 -15.94 -2.22 -9.74
CA VAL A 505 -15.85 -3.10 -8.58
C VAL A 505 -15.94 -2.31 -7.28
N GLN A 506 -16.70 -2.79 -6.29
CA GLN A 506 -16.88 -2.12 -5.00
C GLN A 506 -15.67 -2.33 -4.09
N TYR A 507 -14.94 -3.39 -4.29
CA TYR A 507 -13.72 -3.73 -3.58
C TYR A 507 -12.48 -3.02 -4.17
N HIS A 508 -11.34 -3.20 -3.50
CA HIS A 508 -10.05 -2.59 -3.83
C HIS A 508 -9.05 -3.64 -4.33
N PRO A 509 -9.06 -3.98 -5.64
CA PRO A 509 -8.18 -5.00 -6.21
C PRO A 509 -6.70 -4.63 -6.16
N GLU A 510 -6.39 -3.32 -6.11
CA GLU A 510 -5.03 -2.80 -6.03
C GLU A 510 -4.26 -3.33 -4.82
N PHE A 511 -4.92 -3.56 -3.68
CA PHE A 511 -4.27 -4.05 -2.46
C PHE A 511 -3.79 -5.50 -2.56
N LYS A 512 -4.33 -6.27 -3.50
CA LYS A 512 -3.94 -7.68 -3.71
C LYS A 512 -2.97 -7.88 -4.88
N SER A 513 -2.62 -6.82 -5.60
CA SER A 513 -1.65 -6.90 -6.70
C SER A 513 -0.22 -7.05 -6.18
N ARG A 514 0.54 -7.96 -6.79
CA ARG A 514 1.96 -8.22 -6.51
C ARG A 514 2.75 -8.21 -7.82
N PRO A 515 4.03 -7.84 -7.83
CA PRO A 515 4.83 -7.81 -9.05
C PRO A 515 5.01 -9.21 -9.69
N ASN A 516 5.09 -10.26 -8.85
CA ASN A 516 5.16 -11.66 -9.27
C ASN A 516 3.79 -12.31 -9.50
N ARG A 517 2.71 -11.64 -9.10
CA ARG A 517 1.33 -12.10 -9.23
C ARG A 517 0.40 -10.90 -9.43
N PRO A 518 0.46 -10.27 -10.62
CA PRO A 518 -0.36 -9.12 -10.97
C PRO A 518 -1.85 -9.40 -10.82
N HIS A 519 -2.61 -8.42 -10.31
CA HIS A 519 -4.04 -8.60 -10.14
C HIS A 519 -4.77 -8.67 -11.49
N PRO A 520 -5.68 -9.65 -11.70
CA PRO A 520 -6.29 -9.95 -13.00
C PRO A 520 -7.01 -8.78 -13.66
N LEU A 521 -7.66 -7.91 -12.89
CA LEU A 521 -8.38 -6.75 -13.45
C LEU A 521 -7.44 -5.70 -14.03
N PHE A 522 -6.27 -5.48 -13.41
CA PHE A 522 -5.27 -4.55 -13.96
C PHE A 522 -4.59 -5.15 -15.18
N VAL A 523 -4.34 -6.46 -15.20
CA VAL A 523 -3.87 -7.16 -16.40
C VAL A 523 -4.88 -7.02 -17.54
N GLY A 524 -6.17 -7.22 -17.25
CA GLY A 524 -7.26 -7.08 -18.21
C GLY A 524 -7.40 -5.66 -18.76
N LEU A 525 -7.38 -4.64 -17.88
CA LEU A 525 -7.44 -3.24 -18.28
C LEU A 525 -6.28 -2.86 -19.22
N VAL A 526 -5.04 -3.20 -18.85
CA VAL A 526 -3.86 -2.88 -19.66
C VAL A 526 -3.92 -3.60 -21.00
N LYS A 527 -4.36 -4.87 -21.03
CA LYS A 527 -4.54 -5.62 -22.28
C LYS A 527 -5.57 -4.95 -23.20
N ALA A 528 -6.75 -4.64 -22.69
CA ALA A 528 -7.81 -3.97 -23.44
C ALA A 528 -7.36 -2.59 -23.95
N SER A 529 -6.59 -1.86 -23.14
CA SER A 529 -6.02 -0.56 -23.54
C SER A 529 -4.98 -0.67 -24.66
N LEU A 530 -4.17 -1.73 -24.69
CA LEU A 530 -3.27 -2.01 -25.80
C LEU A 530 -4.04 -2.33 -27.08
N GLU A 531 -5.10 -3.14 -26.99
CA GLU A 531 -5.98 -3.46 -28.13
C GLU A 531 -6.70 -2.20 -28.65
N ASN A 532 -7.18 -1.32 -27.75
CA ASN A 532 -7.76 -0.03 -28.09
C ASN A 532 -6.77 0.86 -28.85
N ARG A 533 -5.53 0.98 -28.36
CA ARG A 533 -4.46 1.73 -29.01
C ARG A 533 -4.13 1.21 -30.43
N GLU A 534 -4.15 -0.10 -30.63
CA GLU A 534 -3.88 -0.73 -31.92
C GLU A 534 -5.02 -0.48 -32.93
N SER A 535 -6.26 -0.39 -32.47
CA SER A 535 -7.43 -0.12 -33.32
C SER A 535 -7.54 1.33 -33.82
N HIS A 536 -6.86 2.27 -33.15
CA HIS A 536 -6.85 3.70 -33.48
C HIS A 536 -5.59 4.15 -34.26
N LYS A 537 -4.67 3.22 -34.56
CA LYS A 537 -3.52 3.42 -35.44
C LYS A 537 -3.85 3.02 -36.87
#